data_45aea196bb19112e8a2d69b05315b67a
#
_entry.id   45aea196bb19112e8a2d69b05315b67a
#
_cell.length_a   1.000
_cell.length_b   1.000
_cell.length_c   1.000
_cell.angle_alpha   90.00
_cell.angle_beta   90.00
_cell.angle_gamma   90.00
#
_symmetry.space_group_name_H-M   'P 1'
#
loop_
_entity.id
_entity.type
_entity.pdbx_description
1 polymer ?
#
loop_
_entity_poly.entity_id
_entity_poly.type
_entity_poly.pdbx_seq_one_letter_code
_entity_poly.pdbx_strand_id
1 'polypeptide(L)'
;MTENIFLSDEAREQLIKLAIDLVKSNIILHNKKDMKYYLSYQLEIDRMEKSFGFEDIAIKQKKNICKSRLDVNIESEIIKGIKRPIPLIAANMSTVINTDFYIKLYKAGALGVLHRANSKNNILSEIKEVSKQCDLVAASLGIEDDQFDFAKEMIRNGCNIITIDVAHGYSDVVLDLARKIKNYNSETKLIIGNTTNVDLLHESYDFVDAIKVGIAQGLACETKNTAGCTEKQFSAVLKFKHISKEYGIPIISDGGIREPADFTKAIAAGANSVMAGSIFAACPESAAEIVFENGHNKKLYAGMASEYVQNKWKGGLKPGTCAEGGVRFLDEGPSLLKLIEHYSGALKSGITYSGNKDISTFQNNVEFVNLK
;
A
#
# COMPACT_ATOMS: atom_id res chain seq x y z
N MET A 1 36.27 40.69 13.92
CA MET A 1 36.70 39.28 13.95
C MET A 1 35.89 38.56 12.87
N THR A 2 36.51 38.25 11.74
CA THR A 2 35.93 37.47 10.65
C THR A 2 36.08 36.00 11.01
N GLU A 3 35.01 35.36 11.45
CA GLU A 3 34.99 33.90 11.58
C GLU A 3 35.24 33.30 10.20
N ASN A 4 36.37 32.64 10.01
CA ASN A 4 36.62 31.79 8.85
C ASN A 4 35.71 30.57 8.94
N ILE A 5 34.61 30.60 8.24
CA ILE A 5 33.72 29.43 8.04
C ILE A 5 34.49 28.48 7.12
N PHE A 6 35.11 27.46 7.67
CA PHE A 6 35.67 26.35 6.89
C PHE A 6 34.49 25.51 6.37
N LEU A 7 34.17 25.70 5.10
CA LEU A 7 33.20 24.83 4.38
C LEU A 7 33.90 23.51 4.07
N SER A 8 33.18 22.39 4.24
CA SER A 8 33.64 21.09 3.75
C SER A 8 33.83 21.10 2.23
N ASP A 9 34.67 20.23 1.70
CA ASP A 9 34.91 20.14 0.26
C ASP A 9 33.63 19.88 -0.52
N GLU A 10 32.72 19.07 0.02
CA GLU A 10 31.40 18.81 -0.53
C GLU A 10 30.53 20.09 -0.59
N ALA A 11 30.55 20.91 0.46
CA ALA A 11 29.83 22.19 0.49
C ALA A 11 30.46 23.22 -0.51
N ARG A 12 31.74 23.14 -0.77
CA ARG A 12 32.44 23.97 -1.80
C ARG A 12 32.01 23.55 -3.22
N GLU A 13 31.99 22.24 -3.51
CA GLU A 13 31.53 21.72 -4.81
C GLU A 13 30.10 22.10 -5.07
N GLN A 14 29.20 21.98 -4.12
CA GLN A 14 27.80 22.40 -4.22
C GLN A 14 27.67 23.90 -4.49
N LEU A 15 28.45 24.75 -3.84
CA LEU A 15 28.47 26.20 -4.07
C LEU A 15 28.98 26.55 -5.48
N ILE A 16 29.99 25.85 -5.98
CA ILE A 16 30.52 26.05 -7.35
C ILE A 16 29.47 25.66 -8.37
N LYS A 17 28.82 24.51 -8.21
CA LYS A 17 27.74 24.05 -9.09
C LYS A 17 26.60 25.07 -9.13
N LEU A 18 26.19 25.58 -7.98
CA LEU A 18 25.16 26.58 -7.82
C LEU A 18 25.53 27.91 -8.50
N ALA A 19 26.78 28.37 -8.36
CA ALA A 19 27.27 29.56 -9.03
C ALA A 19 27.24 29.42 -10.57
N ILE A 20 27.57 28.22 -11.08
CA ILE A 20 27.50 27.91 -12.50
C ILE A 20 26.04 27.93 -13.00
N ASP A 21 25.11 27.40 -12.25
CA ASP A 21 23.68 27.35 -12.61
C ASP A 21 23.04 28.75 -12.58
N LEU A 22 23.46 29.61 -11.63
CA LEU A 22 23.08 31.02 -11.57
C LEU A 22 23.53 31.79 -12.82
N VAL A 23 24.79 31.59 -13.25
CA VAL A 23 25.33 32.21 -14.46
C VAL A 23 24.59 31.71 -15.69
N LYS A 24 24.28 30.41 -15.80
CA LYS A 24 23.55 29.82 -16.92
C LYS A 24 22.11 30.31 -17.03
N SER A 25 21.46 30.59 -15.89
CA SER A 25 20.06 31.06 -15.86
C SER A 25 19.89 32.57 -16.00
N ASN A 26 20.95 33.31 -16.18
CA ASN A 26 20.94 34.80 -16.29
C ASN A 26 20.24 35.50 -15.10
N ILE A 27 20.30 34.89 -13.91
CA ILE A 27 19.72 35.48 -12.70
C ILE A 27 20.66 36.54 -12.16
N ILE A 28 20.24 37.80 -12.15
CA ILE A 28 21.01 38.92 -11.59
C ILE A 28 20.64 39.05 -10.10
N LEU A 29 21.60 38.76 -9.23
CA LEU A 29 21.45 38.96 -7.79
C LEU A 29 21.98 40.36 -7.43
N HIS A 30 21.09 41.19 -6.90
CA HIS A 30 21.43 42.60 -6.64
C HIS A 30 22.17 42.83 -5.29
N ASN A 31 22.10 41.86 -4.37
CA ASN A 31 22.76 41.98 -3.06
C ASN A 31 22.97 40.64 -2.34
N LYS A 32 23.71 40.63 -1.24
CA LYS A 32 24.02 39.43 -0.41
C LYS A 32 22.74 38.79 0.21
N LYS A 33 21.71 39.59 0.45
CA LYS A 33 20.42 39.09 1.03
C LYS A 33 19.68 38.25 0.03
N ASP A 34 19.61 38.68 -1.22
CA ASP A 34 18.96 37.93 -2.29
C ASP A 34 19.68 36.60 -2.57
N MET A 35 21.02 36.61 -2.50
CA MET A 35 21.82 35.39 -2.62
C MET A 35 21.51 34.40 -1.48
N LYS A 36 21.37 34.87 -0.24
CA LYS A 36 21.03 34.01 0.90
C LYS A 36 19.66 33.34 0.74
N TYR A 37 18.65 34.09 0.27
CA TYR A 37 17.32 33.55 0.01
C TYR A 37 17.34 32.53 -1.13
N TYR A 38 18.03 32.83 -2.22
CA TYR A 38 18.18 31.92 -3.35
C TYR A 38 18.87 30.62 -2.97
N LEU A 39 19.97 30.70 -2.20
CA LEU A 39 20.68 29.53 -1.68
C LEU A 39 19.82 28.68 -0.75
N SER A 40 19.04 29.31 0.15
CA SER A 40 18.12 28.60 1.03
C SER A 40 17.04 27.88 0.23
N TYR A 41 16.45 28.54 -0.76
CA TYR A 41 15.44 27.95 -1.65
C TYR A 41 15.99 26.79 -2.48
N GLN A 42 17.21 26.95 -3.05
CA GLN A 42 17.85 25.87 -3.80
C GLN A 42 18.18 24.65 -2.94
N LEU A 43 18.66 24.87 -1.71
CA LEU A 43 18.91 23.81 -0.76
C LEU A 43 17.63 23.07 -0.33
N GLU A 44 16.50 23.77 -0.24
CA GLU A 44 15.20 23.13 0.01
C GLU A 44 14.79 22.26 -1.17
N ILE A 45 14.93 22.74 -2.41
CA ILE A 45 14.63 21.97 -3.63
C ILE A 45 15.55 20.75 -3.75
N ASP A 46 16.84 20.90 -3.49
CA ASP A 46 17.83 19.82 -3.58
C ASP A 46 17.60 18.73 -2.50
N ARG A 47 16.95 19.08 -1.39
CA ARG A 47 16.51 18.12 -0.35
C ARG A 47 15.23 17.37 -0.70
N MET A 48 14.49 17.82 -1.73
CA MET A 48 13.29 17.12 -2.14
C MET A 48 13.65 15.74 -2.70
N GLU A 49 13.16 14.71 -2.05
CA GLU A 49 13.35 13.34 -2.51
C GLU A 49 12.66 13.11 -3.86
N LYS A 50 13.37 12.52 -4.82
CA LYS A 50 12.76 12.02 -6.05
C LYS A 50 11.93 10.79 -5.72
N SER A 51 10.67 10.79 -6.16
CA SER A 51 9.75 9.69 -5.96
C SER A 51 9.24 9.15 -7.29
N PHE A 52 9.21 7.81 -7.44
CA PHE A 52 8.82 7.10 -8.65
C PHE A 52 7.57 6.25 -8.41
N GLY A 53 6.62 6.33 -9.35
CA GLY A 53 5.49 5.41 -9.44
C GLY A 53 5.84 4.18 -10.27
N PHE A 54 4.90 3.28 -10.40
CA PHE A 54 5.08 2.11 -11.26
C PHE A 54 5.20 2.49 -12.74
N GLU A 55 4.56 3.58 -13.16
CA GLU A 55 4.64 4.14 -14.52
C GLU A 55 6.03 4.66 -14.90
N ASP A 56 6.84 5.03 -13.91
CA ASP A 56 8.15 5.64 -14.10
C ASP A 56 9.28 4.62 -14.25
N ILE A 57 9.00 3.35 -13.97
CA ILE A 57 10.03 2.29 -13.81
C ILE A 57 9.72 1.11 -14.72
N ALA A 58 10.76 0.52 -15.30
CA ALA A 58 10.72 -0.79 -15.95
C ALA A 58 11.70 -1.77 -15.29
N ILE A 59 11.39 -3.06 -15.40
CA ILE A 59 12.28 -4.15 -14.99
C ILE A 59 13.25 -4.42 -16.13
N LYS A 60 14.55 -4.43 -15.84
CA LYS A 60 15.59 -4.70 -16.82
C LYS A 60 15.61 -6.18 -17.19
N GLN A 61 15.58 -6.45 -18.47
CA GLN A 61 15.67 -7.81 -18.99
C GLN A 61 17.07 -8.40 -18.73
N LYS A 62 17.11 -9.67 -18.31
CA LYS A 62 18.32 -10.48 -18.15
C LYS A 62 18.18 -11.83 -18.84
N LYS A 63 19.27 -12.59 -18.91
CA LYS A 63 19.25 -13.96 -19.46
C LYS A 63 18.26 -14.82 -18.68
N ASN A 64 17.26 -15.36 -19.37
CA ASN A 64 16.30 -16.30 -18.78
C ASN A 64 17.00 -17.64 -18.43
N ILE A 65 16.71 -18.15 -17.24
CA ILE A 65 17.24 -19.43 -16.71
C ILE A 65 16.16 -20.49 -16.56
N CYS A 66 14.89 -20.15 -16.78
CA CYS A 66 13.76 -21.07 -16.67
C CYS A 66 13.40 -21.67 -18.02
N LYS A 67 13.07 -22.95 -18.07
CA LYS A 67 12.53 -23.62 -19.28
C LYS A 67 11.10 -23.15 -19.57
N SER A 68 10.31 -23.02 -18.53
CA SER A 68 8.92 -22.56 -18.62
C SER A 68 8.62 -21.54 -17.51
N ARG A 69 7.73 -20.58 -17.80
CA ARG A 69 7.16 -19.69 -16.79
C ARG A 69 6.34 -20.45 -15.74
N LEU A 70 5.85 -21.64 -16.08
CA LEU A 70 5.10 -22.49 -15.15
C LEU A 70 5.97 -23.04 -14.02
N ASP A 71 7.30 -23.11 -14.23
CA ASP A 71 8.26 -23.58 -13.21
C ASP A 71 8.52 -22.52 -12.12
N VAL A 72 8.03 -21.29 -12.29
CA VAL A 72 8.24 -20.20 -11.34
C VAL A 72 7.32 -20.32 -10.14
N ASN A 73 7.91 -20.35 -8.94
CA ASN A 73 7.16 -20.27 -7.68
C ASN A 73 6.89 -18.82 -7.30
N ILE A 74 5.61 -18.48 -7.10
CA ILE A 74 5.15 -17.15 -6.67
C ILE A 74 4.49 -17.17 -5.28
N GLU A 75 4.62 -18.27 -4.54
CA GLU A 75 4.21 -18.31 -3.14
C GLU A 75 5.01 -17.28 -2.34
N SER A 76 4.33 -16.55 -1.47
CA SER A 76 4.94 -15.52 -0.62
C SER A 76 4.42 -15.58 0.79
N GLU A 77 5.29 -15.24 1.74
CA GLU A 77 4.91 -14.96 3.12
C GLU A 77 4.30 -13.56 3.20
N ILE A 78 2.97 -13.50 3.08
CA ILE A 78 2.22 -12.24 2.99
C ILE A 78 2.05 -11.51 4.33
N ILE A 79 2.12 -12.26 5.42
CA ILE A 79 2.09 -11.83 6.83
C ILE A 79 3.05 -12.75 7.56
N LYS A 80 3.74 -12.31 8.57
CA LYS A 80 4.72 -13.10 9.34
C LYS A 80 4.14 -14.46 9.77
N GLY A 81 4.72 -15.52 9.27
CA GLY A 81 4.27 -16.91 9.50
C GLY A 81 3.10 -17.37 8.62
N ILE A 82 2.56 -16.52 7.74
CA ILE A 82 1.44 -16.87 6.84
C ILE A 82 1.88 -16.77 5.38
N LYS A 83 1.90 -17.90 4.69
CA LYS A 83 2.16 -17.99 3.25
C LYS A 83 0.88 -18.17 2.45
N ARG A 84 0.86 -17.55 1.27
CA ARG A 84 -0.22 -17.74 0.29
C ARG A 84 0.35 -18.04 -1.09
N PRO A 85 -0.31 -18.91 -1.86
CA PRO A 85 0.10 -19.22 -3.24
C PRO A 85 0.13 -17.99 -4.15
N ILE A 86 -0.77 -17.04 -3.88
CA ILE A 86 -0.93 -15.81 -4.67
C ILE A 86 -0.76 -14.61 -3.72
N PRO A 87 0.27 -13.77 -3.90
CA PRO A 87 0.53 -12.62 -3.04
C PRO A 87 -0.35 -11.41 -3.38
N LEU A 88 -1.67 -11.65 -3.54
CA LEU A 88 -2.70 -10.64 -3.75
C LEU A 88 -3.66 -10.62 -2.58
N ILE A 89 -4.01 -9.42 -2.12
CA ILE A 89 -4.96 -9.16 -1.04
C ILE A 89 -6.04 -8.21 -1.57
N ALA A 90 -7.32 -8.58 -1.42
CA ALA A 90 -8.41 -7.66 -1.74
C ALA A 90 -8.55 -6.62 -0.62
N ALA A 91 -8.63 -5.35 -1.02
CA ALA A 91 -8.73 -4.21 -0.10
C ALA A 91 -10.01 -4.28 0.76
N ASN A 92 -9.88 -3.88 2.01
CA ASN A 92 -10.93 -3.84 3.03
C ASN A 92 -11.93 -2.68 2.80
N MET A 93 -12.55 -2.68 1.64
CA MET A 93 -13.49 -1.63 1.21
C MET A 93 -14.87 -2.23 0.98
N SER A 94 -15.93 -1.53 1.40
CA SER A 94 -17.32 -1.98 1.27
C SER A 94 -17.78 -2.19 -0.18
N THR A 95 -17.10 -1.58 -1.14
CA THR A 95 -17.33 -1.78 -2.58
C THR A 95 -16.37 -2.79 -3.22
N VAL A 96 -15.61 -3.54 -2.43
CA VAL A 96 -14.67 -4.56 -2.90
C VAL A 96 -15.01 -5.92 -2.33
N ILE A 97 -15.14 -6.00 -0.99
CA ILE A 97 -15.19 -7.26 -0.26
C ILE A 97 -16.52 -7.43 0.48
N ASN A 98 -17.08 -8.62 0.40
CA ASN A 98 -18.12 -9.18 1.26
C ASN A 98 -17.75 -10.62 1.61
N THR A 99 -18.55 -11.28 2.40
CA THR A 99 -18.30 -12.65 2.87
C THR A 99 -18.10 -13.64 1.72
N ASP A 100 -18.97 -13.62 0.71
CA ASP A 100 -18.90 -14.55 -0.44
C ASP A 100 -17.63 -14.34 -1.26
N PHE A 101 -17.29 -13.09 -1.54
CA PHE A 101 -16.09 -12.75 -2.29
C PHE A 101 -14.81 -13.08 -1.51
N TYR A 102 -14.83 -12.88 -0.18
CA TYR A 102 -13.73 -13.30 0.70
C TYR A 102 -13.44 -14.80 0.57
N ILE A 103 -14.49 -15.63 0.68
CA ILE A 103 -14.37 -17.08 0.60
C ILE A 103 -13.85 -17.53 -0.78
N LYS A 104 -14.31 -16.89 -1.86
CA LYS A 104 -13.81 -17.15 -3.22
C LYS A 104 -12.31 -16.78 -3.36
N LEU A 105 -11.90 -15.63 -2.83
CA LEU A 105 -10.49 -15.19 -2.80
C LEU A 105 -9.62 -16.21 -2.05
N TYR A 106 -10.05 -16.60 -0.86
CA TYR A 106 -9.33 -17.57 -0.04
C TYR A 106 -9.14 -18.91 -0.77
N LYS A 107 -10.19 -19.46 -1.36
CA LYS A 107 -10.16 -20.70 -2.15
C LYS A 107 -9.30 -20.58 -3.41
N ALA A 108 -9.21 -19.40 -4.00
CA ALA A 108 -8.36 -19.11 -5.14
C ALA A 108 -6.88 -18.88 -4.79
N GLY A 109 -6.50 -18.98 -3.52
CA GLY A 109 -5.11 -18.83 -3.06
C GLY A 109 -4.67 -17.41 -2.72
N ALA A 110 -5.55 -16.42 -2.86
CA ALA A 110 -5.36 -15.03 -2.42
C ALA A 110 -5.89 -14.83 -0.98
N LEU A 111 -5.99 -13.59 -0.51
CA LEU A 111 -6.59 -13.24 0.78
C LEU A 111 -7.53 -12.04 0.60
N GLY A 112 -8.58 -11.97 1.42
CA GLY A 112 -9.40 -10.78 1.61
C GLY A 112 -9.20 -10.20 3.00
N VAL A 113 -9.58 -8.96 3.22
CA VAL A 113 -9.72 -8.36 4.54
C VAL A 113 -11.13 -7.76 4.63
N LEU A 114 -11.95 -8.22 5.58
CA LEU A 114 -13.29 -7.69 5.80
C LEU A 114 -13.21 -6.22 6.19
N HIS A 115 -14.09 -5.40 5.61
CA HIS A 115 -14.10 -3.96 5.85
C HIS A 115 -14.79 -3.60 7.17
N ARG A 116 -14.47 -2.42 7.71
CA ARG A 116 -15.04 -1.89 8.96
C ARG A 116 -16.26 -0.98 8.78
N ALA A 117 -16.68 -0.70 7.54
CA ALA A 117 -17.84 0.15 7.26
C ALA A 117 -19.16 -0.63 7.38
N ASN A 118 -19.44 -1.12 8.58
CA ASN A 118 -20.65 -1.85 8.92
C ASN A 118 -20.92 -1.73 10.43
N SER A 119 -22.05 -2.19 10.91
CA SER A 119 -22.29 -2.33 12.35
C SER A 119 -21.39 -3.41 12.95
N LYS A 120 -20.99 -3.27 14.21
CA LYS A 120 -20.17 -4.28 14.91
C LYS A 120 -20.80 -5.67 14.84
N ASN A 121 -22.10 -5.79 15.04
CA ASN A 121 -22.82 -7.06 14.99
C ASN A 121 -22.73 -7.72 13.61
N ASN A 122 -22.85 -6.94 12.54
CA ASN A 122 -22.72 -7.47 11.18
C ASN A 122 -21.28 -7.94 10.92
N ILE A 123 -20.27 -7.17 11.33
CA ILE A 123 -18.85 -7.56 11.18
C ILE A 123 -18.59 -8.88 11.91
N LEU A 124 -19.09 -9.04 13.14
CA LEU A 124 -18.96 -10.29 13.90
C LEU A 124 -19.69 -11.47 13.21
N SER A 125 -20.84 -11.21 12.61
CA SER A 125 -21.56 -12.21 11.81
C SER A 125 -20.78 -12.63 10.57
N GLU A 126 -20.18 -11.68 9.85
CA GLU A 126 -19.34 -11.93 8.68
C GLU A 126 -18.08 -12.73 9.06
N ILE A 127 -17.41 -12.38 10.17
CA ILE A 127 -16.27 -13.12 10.72
C ILE A 127 -16.66 -14.59 11.01
N LYS A 128 -17.79 -14.82 11.68
CA LYS A 128 -18.29 -16.17 11.97
C LYS A 128 -18.60 -16.97 10.69
N GLU A 129 -19.16 -16.31 9.67
CA GLU A 129 -19.49 -16.99 8.41
C GLU A 129 -18.22 -17.37 7.65
N VAL A 130 -17.25 -16.46 7.56
CA VAL A 130 -15.95 -16.73 6.93
C VAL A 130 -15.20 -17.85 7.68
N SER A 131 -15.20 -17.84 9.01
CA SER A 131 -14.49 -18.85 9.83
C SER A 131 -14.99 -20.29 9.66
N LYS A 132 -16.22 -20.49 9.16
CA LYS A 132 -16.73 -21.83 8.83
C LYS A 132 -16.06 -22.45 7.60
N GLN A 133 -15.45 -21.64 6.72
CA GLN A 133 -14.94 -22.09 5.43
C GLN A 133 -13.46 -21.71 5.17
N CYS A 134 -12.88 -20.86 6.03
CA CYS A 134 -11.54 -20.32 5.86
C CYS A 134 -10.78 -20.38 7.20
N ASP A 135 -9.55 -20.89 7.19
CA ASP A 135 -8.69 -20.93 8.38
C ASP A 135 -8.05 -19.56 8.69
N LEU A 136 -7.93 -18.70 7.67
CA LEU A 136 -7.46 -17.33 7.82
C LEU A 136 -8.67 -16.40 7.70
N VAL A 137 -8.92 -15.66 8.78
CA VAL A 137 -10.03 -14.70 8.88
C VAL A 137 -9.47 -13.34 9.22
N ALA A 138 -9.39 -12.47 8.23
CA ALA A 138 -8.84 -11.13 8.34
C ALA A 138 -9.96 -10.08 8.33
N ALA A 139 -9.93 -9.16 9.29
CA ALA A 139 -10.88 -8.05 9.34
C ALA A 139 -10.20 -6.77 9.83
N SER A 140 -10.78 -5.61 9.47
CA SER A 140 -10.19 -4.31 9.77
C SER A 140 -10.86 -3.61 10.95
N LEU A 141 -10.03 -2.85 11.69
CA LEU A 141 -10.40 -1.97 12.78
C LEU A 141 -10.07 -0.50 12.46
N GLY A 142 -10.78 0.42 13.12
CA GLY A 142 -10.36 1.81 13.27
C GLY A 142 -9.54 2.04 14.55
N ILE A 143 -9.57 3.29 15.02
CA ILE A 143 -8.85 3.74 16.23
C ILE A 143 -9.76 4.48 17.23
N GLU A 144 -11.07 4.31 17.11
CA GLU A 144 -12.04 4.87 18.06
C GLU A 144 -11.85 4.22 19.46
N ASP A 145 -12.28 4.88 20.52
CA ASP A 145 -12.01 4.48 21.93
C ASP A 145 -12.44 3.04 22.28
N ASP A 146 -13.46 2.53 21.62
CA ASP A 146 -14.02 1.19 21.88
C ASP A 146 -13.40 0.08 21.02
N GLN A 147 -12.40 0.40 20.19
CA GLN A 147 -11.85 -0.56 19.22
C GLN A 147 -11.05 -1.70 19.88
N PHE A 148 -10.45 -1.48 21.04
CA PHE A 148 -9.77 -2.57 21.75
C PHE A 148 -10.77 -3.64 22.27
N ASP A 149 -11.91 -3.21 22.82
CA ASP A 149 -12.95 -4.14 23.24
C ASP A 149 -13.56 -4.89 22.06
N PHE A 150 -13.77 -4.17 20.95
CA PHE A 150 -14.25 -4.79 19.71
C PHE A 150 -13.24 -5.77 19.11
N ALA A 151 -11.94 -5.49 19.17
CA ALA A 151 -10.90 -6.44 18.74
C ALA A 151 -10.98 -7.76 19.54
N LYS A 152 -11.21 -7.69 20.85
CA LYS A 152 -11.41 -8.91 21.69
C LYS A 152 -12.63 -9.71 21.23
N GLU A 153 -13.72 -9.04 20.90
CA GLU A 153 -14.92 -9.70 20.37
C GLU A 153 -14.65 -10.35 18.99
N MET A 154 -13.94 -9.66 18.08
CA MET A 154 -13.55 -10.22 16.80
C MET A 154 -12.72 -11.49 16.94
N ILE A 155 -11.71 -11.47 17.83
CA ILE A 155 -10.86 -12.63 18.13
C ILE A 155 -11.67 -13.80 18.67
N ARG A 156 -12.58 -13.55 19.63
CA ARG A 156 -13.47 -14.58 20.20
C ARG A 156 -14.41 -15.18 19.17
N ASN A 157 -14.72 -14.46 18.10
CA ASN A 157 -15.59 -14.92 17.01
C ASN A 157 -14.82 -15.53 15.83
N GLY A 158 -13.50 -15.75 15.95
CA GLY A 158 -12.69 -16.47 14.98
C GLY A 158 -11.82 -15.60 14.07
N CYS A 159 -11.77 -14.29 14.28
CA CYS A 159 -10.82 -13.43 13.58
C CYS A 159 -9.39 -13.70 14.10
N ASN A 160 -8.49 -14.10 13.22
CA ASN A 160 -7.09 -14.37 13.57
C ASN A 160 -6.09 -13.43 12.91
N ILE A 161 -6.57 -12.52 12.05
CA ILE A 161 -5.78 -11.45 11.43
C ILE A 161 -6.54 -10.14 11.60
N ILE A 162 -5.98 -9.19 12.33
CA ILE A 162 -6.55 -7.85 12.53
C ILE A 162 -5.72 -6.83 11.75
N THR A 163 -6.39 -6.02 10.95
CA THR A 163 -5.79 -4.87 10.26
C THR A 163 -6.24 -3.58 10.93
N ILE A 164 -5.35 -2.86 11.59
CA ILE A 164 -5.62 -1.49 12.06
C ILE A 164 -5.43 -0.57 10.85
N ASP A 165 -6.55 -0.09 10.30
CA ASP A 165 -6.60 0.58 9.00
C ASP A 165 -7.02 2.04 9.13
N VAL A 166 -6.06 2.93 8.99
CA VAL A 166 -6.25 4.39 9.01
C VAL A 166 -5.42 5.05 7.90
N ALA A 167 -5.81 6.24 7.49
CA ALA A 167 -5.13 6.98 6.42
C ALA A 167 -3.66 7.28 6.77
N HIS A 168 -3.37 7.53 8.04
CA HIS A 168 -2.02 7.74 8.58
C HIS A 168 -1.79 6.80 9.78
N GLY A 169 -1.13 5.65 9.50
CA GLY A 169 -0.92 4.58 10.48
C GLY A 169 0.25 4.80 11.43
N TYR A 170 1.13 5.74 11.16
CA TYR A 170 2.24 6.04 12.05
C TYR A 170 1.81 7.06 13.11
N SER A 171 1.21 6.59 14.18
CA SER A 171 0.76 7.39 15.30
C SER A 171 0.74 6.57 16.60
N ASP A 172 0.90 7.25 17.73
CA ASP A 172 0.89 6.63 19.07
C ASP A 172 -0.38 5.83 19.32
N VAL A 173 -1.54 6.33 18.88
CA VAL A 173 -2.84 5.65 19.04
C VAL A 173 -2.85 4.29 18.34
N VAL A 174 -2.30 4.20 17.12
CA VAL A 174 -2.19 2.94 16.37
C VAL A 174 -1.22 1.99 17.07
N LEU A 175 -0.04 2.48 17.48
CA LEU A 175 0.97 1.68 18.15
C LEU A 175 0.46 1.15 19.49
N ASP A 176 -0.21 1.96 20.29
CA ASP A 176 -0.78 1.56 21.58
C ASP A 176 -1.90 0.55 21.43
N LEU A 177 -2.80 0.74 20.45
CA LEU A 177 -3.86 -0.22 20.16
C LEU A 177 -3.27 -1.57 19.71
N ALA A 178 -2.28 -1.55 18.82
CA ALA A 178 -1.60 -2.75 18.36
C ALA A 178 -0.94 -3.51 19.51
N ARG A 179 -0.20 -2.82 20.41
CA ARG A 179 0.41 -3.43 21.61
C ARG A 179 -0.65 -4.04 22.53
N LYS A 180 -1.76 -3.33 22.78
CA LYS A 180 -2.86 -3.85 23.61
C LYS A 180 -3.48 -5.12 23.03
N ILE A 181 -3.70 -5.17 21.71
CA ILE A 181 -4.24 -6.35 21.03
C ILE A 181 -3.25 -7.51 21.13
N LYS A 182 -1.96 -7.27 20.85
CA LYS A 182 -0.91 -8.30 20.89
C LYS A 182 -0.70 -8.85 22.29
N ASN A 183 -0.77 -8.01 23.32
CA ASN A 183 -0.71 -8.42 24.73
C ASN A 183 -1.96 -9.22 25.15
N TYR A 184 -3.12 -8.95 24.60
CA TYR A 184 -4.33 -9.71 24.84
C TYR A 184 -4.28 -11.11 24.22
N ASN A 185 -3.79 -11.21 22.97
CA ASN A 185 -3.64 -12.49 22.28
C ASN A 185 -2.42 -12.42 21.33
N SER A 186 -1.33 -13.08 21.76
CA SER A 186 -0.06 -13.12 21.00
C SER A 186 -0.16 -13.82 19.65
N GLU A 187 -1.12 -14.74 19.50
CA GLU A 187 -1.32 -15.51 18.27
C GLU A 187 -2.03 -14.70 17.18
N THR A 188 -2.78 -13.67 17.57
CA THR A 188 -3.45 -12.79 16.59
C THR A 188 -2.41 -12.09 15.74
N LYS A 189 -2.53 -12.21 14.42
CA LYS A 189 -1.70 -11.51 13.46
C LYS A 189 -2.16 -10.07 13.31
N LEU A 190 -1.20 -9.13 13.38
CA LEU A 190 -1.48 -7.70 13.27
C LEU A 190 -0.87 -7.10 12.02
N ILE A 191 -1.71 -6.44 11.24
CA ILE A 191 -1.32 -5.58 10.13
C ILE A 191 -1.60 -4.15 10.55
N ILE A 192 -0.63 -3.25 10.44
CA ILE A 192 -0.86 -1.82 10.69
C ILE A 192 -0.50 -0.99 9.46
N GLY A 193 -1.11 0.14 9.31
CA GLY A 193 -0.90 1.09 8.22
C GLY A 193 -2.10 2.04 8.06
N ASN A 194 -2.00 2.93 7.11
CA ASN A 194 -1.03 3.06 6.04
C ASN A 194 0.13 4.00 6.42
N THR A 195 1.28 3.76 5.83
CA THR A 195 2.45 4.62 6.02
C THR A 195 3.34 4.61 4.77
N THR A 196 4.18 5.63 4.64
CA THR A 196 5.37 5.66 3.75
C THR A 196 6.64 5.95 4.56
N ASN A 197 6.51 6.09 5.90
CA ASN A 197 7.64 6.32 6.79
C ASN A 197 8.12 5.00 7.41
N VAL A 198 9.40 4.69 7.21
CA VAL A 198 10.04 3.46 7.71
C VAL A 198 10.15 3.40 9.23
N ASP A 199 10.11 4.55 9.92
CA ASP A 199 10.20 4.61 11.38
C ASP A 199 9.05 3.83 12.05
N LEU A 200 7.88 3.75 11.41
CA LEU A 200 6.80 2.89 11.91
C LEU A 200 7.27 1.45 12.14
N LEU A 201 8.08 0.92 11.22
CA LEU A 201 8.59 -0.46 11.34
C LEU A 201 9.63 -0.56 12.46
N HIS A 202 10.50 0.44 12.63
CA HIS A 202 11.44 0.49 13.74
C HIS A 202 10.76 0.45 15.12
N GLU A 203 9.61 1.11 15.23
CA GLU A 203 8.88 1.19 16.51
C GLU A 203 7.90 0.04 16.77
N SER A 204 7.67 -0.84 15.77
CA SER A 204 6.60 -1.84 15.84
C SER A 204 7.01 -3.28 15.52
N TYR A 205 8.24 -3.54 15.07
CA TYR A 205 8.68 -4.85 14.55
C TYR A 205 8.51 -6.03 15.53
N ASP A 206 8.45 -5.79 16.84
CA ASP A 206 8.34 -6.80 17.89
C ASP A 206 6.89 -7.21 18.20
N PHE A 207 5.90 -6.41 17.77
CA PHE A 207 4.48 -6.70 18.03
C PHE A 207 3.58 -6.67 16.78
N VAL A 208 4.10 -6.37 15.59
CA VAL A 208 3.33 -6.43 14.33
C VAL A 208 3.78 -7.60 13.47
N ASP A 209 2.90 -8.05 12.58
CA ASP A 209 3.16 -9.18 11.68
C ASP A 209 3.19 -8.77 10.20
N ALA A 210 2.76 -7.57 9.84
CA ALA A 210 2.97 -6.93 8.54
C ALA A 210 2.73 -5.42 8.60
N ILE A 211 3.35 -4.68 7.67
CA ILE A 211 3.13 -3.23 7.47
C ILE A 211 2.45 -2.99 6.13
N LYS A 212 1.38 -2.19 6.14
CA LYS A 212 0.68 -1.75 4.94
C LYS A 212 1.25 -0.41 4.47
N VAL A 213 1.93 -0.43 3.30
CA VAL A 213 2.71 0.70 2.75
C VAL A 213 2.00 1.33 1.59
N GLY A 214 1.79 2.64 1.66
CA GLY A 214 1.20 3.46 0.61
C GLY A 214 0.22 4.50 1.14
N ILE A 215 0.39 5.75 0.75
CA ILE A 215 -0.53 6.86 1.07
C ILE A 215 -1.01 7.49 -0.23
N ALA A 216 -2.33 7.63 -0.38
CA ALA A 216 -2.98 8.30 -1.50
C ALA A 216 -2.75 7.67 -2.89
N GLN A 217 -2.45 6.38 -2.98
CA GLN A 217 -2.17 5.71 -4.25
C GLN A 217 -3.39 4.99 -4.86
N GLY A 218 -4.44 4.75 -4.08
CA GLY A 218 -5.68 4.14 -4.54
C GLY A 218 -6.42 5.00 -5.57
N LEU A 219 -7.12 4.37 -6.52
CA LEU A 219 -7.88 5.07 -7.58
C LEU A 219 -8.98 6.00 -7.03
N ALA A 220 -9.59 5.62 -5.90
CA ALA A 220 -10.62 6.42 -5.22
C ALA A 220 -10.05 7.21 -4.01
N CYS A 221 -8.73 7.25 -3.83
CA CYS A 221 -8.12 8.03 -2.75
C CYS A 221 -7.87 9.47 -3.20
N GLU A 222 -8.34 10.43 -2.40
CA GLU A 222 -8.20 11.87 -2.64
C GLU A 222 -7.24 12.54 -1.64
N THR A 223 -6.61 11.80 -0.72
CA THR A 223 -5.72 12.36 0.32
C THR A 223 -4.61 13.24 -0.27
N LYS A 224 -4.04 12.88 -1.43
CA LYS A 224 -3.05 13.72 -2.10
C LYS A 224 -3.58 15.09 -2.50
N ASN A 225 -4.87 15.17 -2.84
CA ASN A 225 -5.53 16.40 -3.30
C ASN A 225 -6.11 17.21 -2.14
N THR A 226 -6.42 16.57 -1.01
CA THR A 226 -7.03 17.19 0.18
C THR A 226 -5.98 17.55 1.23
N ALA A 227 -5.13 16.60 1.62
CA ALA A 227 -4.11 16.79 2.65
C ALA A 227 -2.72 17.15 2.09
N GLY A 228 -2.50 17.00 0.76
CA GLY A 228 -1.20 17.24 0.13
C GLY A 228 -0.12 16.20 0.51
N CYS A 229 -0.50 15.14 1.25
CA CYS A 229 0.43 14.15 1.75
C CYS A 229 0.38 12.88 0.88
N THR A 230 1.49 12.54 0.25
CA THR A 230 1.63 11.33 -0.57
C THR A 230 3.10 11.06 -0.88
N GLU A 231 3.40 9.82 -1.25
CA GLU A 231 4.63 9.41 -1.91
C GLU A 231 4.27 8.42 -3.01
N LYS A 232 4.97 8.45 -4.16
CA LYS A 232 4.73 7.52 -5.25
C LYS A 232 5.06 6.09 -4.84
N GLN A 233 4.20 5.13 -5.18
CA GLN A 233 4.12 3.80 -4.58
C GLN A 233 5.40 2.96 -4.77
N PHE A 234 6.04 3.02 -5.94
CA PHE A 234 7.27 2.27 -6.16
C PHE A 234 8.36 2.68 -5.17
N SER A 235 8.61 3.99 -5.01
CA SER A 235 9.60 4.51 -4.07
C SER A 235 9.25 4.20 -2.63
N ALA A 236 7.98 4.36 -2.24
CA ALA A 236 7.52 4.04 -0.91
C ALA A 236 7.83 2.57 -0.54
N VAL A 237 7.49 1.62 -1.41
CA VAL A 237 7.77 0.19 -1.18
C VAL A 237 9.26 -0.10 -1.15
N LEU A 238 10.04 0.49 -2.07
CA LEU A 238 11.47 0.26 -2.17
C LEU A 238 12.24 0.68 -0.90
N LYS A 239 11.82 1.76 -0.24
CA LYS A 239 12.38 2.22 1.04
C LYS A 239 12.28 1.16 2.13
N PHE A 240 11.19 0.42 2.18
CA PHE A 240 10.97 -0.62 3.19
C PHE A 240 11.72 -1.93 2.93
N LYS A 241 12.23 -2.15 1.70
CA LYS A 241 12.80 -3.44 1.27
C LYS A 241 13.88 -3.99 2.20
N HIS A 242 14.84 -3.16 2.60
CA HIS A 242 15.97 -3.61 3.42
C HIS A 242 15.58 -3.80 4.87
N ILE A 243 14.90 -2.82 5.45
CA ILE A 243 14.48 -2.85 6.84
C ILE A 243 13.45 -3.95 7.13
N SER A 244 12.55 -4.22 6.18
CA SER A 244 11.61 -5.34 6.24
C SER A 244 12.33 -6.68 6.37
N LYS A 245 13.40 -6.87 5.59
CA LYS A 245 14.24 -8.09 5.67
C LYS A 245 15.01 -8.19 6.98
N GLU A 246 15.53 -7.08 7.47
CA GLU A 246 16.28 -7.03 8.74
C GLU A 246 15.42 -7.47 9.92
N TYR A 247 14.19 -6.96 10.01
CA TYR A 247 13.25 -7.31 11.08
C TYR A 247 12.40 -8.54 10.80
N GLY A 248 12.43 -9.08 9.58
CA GLY A 248 11.59 -10.21 9.16
C GLY A 248 10.10 -9.89 9.19
N ILE A 249 9.72 -8.62 8.89
CA ILE A 249 8.33 -8.16 8.86
C ILE A 249 7.90 -7.95 7.41
N PRO A 250 6.92 -8.72 6.89
CA PRO A 250 6.39 -8.58 5.55
C PRO A 250 5.80 -7.20 5.26
N ILE A 251 5.96 -6.76 3.99
CA ILE A 251 5.42 -5.51 3.47
C ILE A 251 4.27 -5.79 2.53
N ILE A 252 3.15 -5.12 2.75
CA ILE A 252 1.99 -5.12 1.87
C ILE A 252 1.99 -3.79 1.11
N SER A 253 2.22 -3.83 -0.20
CA SER A 253 2.08 -2.65 -1.07
C SER A 253 0.60 -2.35 -1.28
N ASP A 254 0.09 -1.25 -0.75
CA ASP A 254 -1.33 -0.91 -0.81
C ASP A 254 -1.60 0.29 -1.73
N GLY A 255 -2.34 0.01 -2.80
CA GLY A 255 -2.74 0.98 -3.81
C GLY A 255 -1.80 1.09 -5.01
N GLY A 256 -2.24 1.85 -6.01
CA GLY A 256 -1.47 2.09 -7.24
C GLY A 256 -1.51 0.96 -8.27
N ILE A 257 -2.20 -0.15 -8.01
CA ILE A 257 -2.29 -1.29 -8.92
C ILE A 257 -3.46 -1.11 -9.89
N ARG A 258 -3.12 -0.94 -11.16
CA ARG A 258 -4.09 -0.82 -12.26
C ARG A 258 -3.86 -1.90 -13.32
N GLU A 259 -2.59 -2.18 -13.61
CA GLU A 259 -2.15 -3.14 -14.60
C GLU A 259 -1.37 -4.30 -13.95
N PRO A 260 -1.30 -5.49 -14.56
CA PRO A 260 -0.51 -6.59 -14.04
C PRO A 260 0.98 -6.27 -13.88
N ALA A 261 1.50 -5.33 -14.67
CA ALA A 261 2.87 -4.84 -14.55
C ALA A 261 3.12 -4.11 -13.22
N ASP A 262 2.12 -3.39 -12.69
CA ASP A 262 2.23 -2.68 -11.40
C ASP A 262 2.42 -3.67 -10.26
N PHE A 263 1.63 -4.74 -10.25
CA PHE A 263 1.77 -5.84 -9.31
C PHE A 263 3.18 -6.47 -9.36
N THR A 264 3.66 -6.77 -10.55
CA THR A 264 5.00 -7.34 -10.75
C THR A 264 6.09 -6.39 -10.23
N LYS A 265 5.98 -5.08 -10.50
CA LYS A 265 6.93 -4.07 -10.03
C LYS A 265 6.87 -3.86 -8.52
N ALA A 266 5.68 -3.94 -7.91
CA ALA A 266 5.53 -3.86 -6.45
C ALA A 266 6.25 -5.03 -5.75
N ILE A 267 6.06 -6.26 -6.24
CA ILE A 267 6.79 -7.43 -5.72
C ILE A 267 8.30 -7.28 -5.95
N ALA A 268 8.73 -6.84 -7.13
CA ALA A 268 10.13 -6.58 -7.45
C ALA A 268 10.77 -5.54 -6.51
N ALA A 269 10.02 -4.48 -6.16
CA ALA A 269 10.47 -3.43 -5.25
C ALA A 269 10.65 -3.90 -3.80
N GLY A 270 10.16 -5.08 -3.44
CA GLY A 270 10.34 -5.68 -2.12
C GLY A 270 9.06 -6.00 -1.37
N ALA A 271 7.87 -5.73 -1.94
CA ALA A 271 6.62 -6.11 -1.31
C ALA A 271 6.47 -7.65 -1.24
N ASN A 272 6.04 -8.15 -0.10
CA ASN A 272 5.72 -9.56 0.11
C ASN A 272 4.35 -9.91 -0.48
N SER A 273 3.45 -8.93 -0.49
CA SER A 273 2.13 -9.02 -1.12
C SER A 273 1.64 -7.62 -1.53
N VAL A 274 0.56 -7.62 -2.28
CA VAL A 274 -0.05 -6.40 -2.81
C VAL A 274 -1.52 -6.37 -2.42
N MET A 275 -1.96 -5.27 -1.80
CA MET A 275 -3.37 -4.99 -1.59
C MET A 275 -3.89 -4.12 -2.73
N ALA A 276 -5.02 -4.52 -3.32
CA ALA A 276 -5.63 -3.83 -4.44
C ALA A 276 -7.14 -3.69 -4.25
N GLY A 277 -7.70 -2.56 -4.70
CA GLY A 277 -9.13 -2.27 -4.64
C GLY A 277 -9.80 -2.37 -6.01
N SER A 278 -9.47 -1.46 -6.93
CA SER A 278 -10.20 -1.29 -8.19
C SER A 278 -10.23 -2.53 -9.08
N ILE A 279 -9.13 -3.27 -9.17
CA ILE A 279 -9.08 -4.50 -9.98
C ILE A 279 -10.03 -5.59 -9.47
N PHE A 280 -10.18 -5.69 -8.15
CA PHE A 280 -11.12 -6.62 -7.52
C PHE A 280 -12.56 -6.08 -7.54
N ALA A 281 -12.75 -4.76 -7.34
CA ALA A 281 -14.07 -4.14 -7.46
C ALA A 281 -14.70 -4.34 -8.84
N ALA A 282 -13.88 -4.37 -9.88
CA ALA A 282 -14.32 -4.61 -11.25
C ALA A 282 -14.80 -6.07 -11.51
N CYS A 283 -14.41 -7.03 -10.67
CA CYS A 283 -14.86 -8.42 -10.82
C CYS A 283 -16.38 -8.54 -10.67
N PRO A 284 -17.06 -9.36 -11.49
CA PRO A 284 -18.50 -9.62 -11.35
C PRO A 284 -18.89 -10.06 -9.92
N GLU A 285 -18.04 -10.86 -9.28
CA GLU A 285 -18.27 -11.45 -7.96
C GLU A 285 -18.05 -10.49 -6.78
N SER A 286 -17.48 -9.31 -7.03
CA SER A 286 -17.14 -8.32 -5.99
C SER A 286 -18.39 -7.74 -5.30
N ALA A 287 -18.18 -7.09 -4.15
CA ALA A 287 -19.22 -6.36 -3.43
C ALA A 287 -19.67 -5.05 -4.12
N ALA A 288 -19.02 -4.64 -5.21
CA ALA A 288 -19.38 -3.41 -5.92
C ALA A 288 -20.78 -3.52 -6.53
N GLU A 289 -21.62 -2.56 -6.19
CA GLU A 289 -22.98 -2.45 -6.78
C GLU A 289 -22.88 -2.16 -8.28
N ILE A 290 -23.78 -2.77 -9.06
CA ILE A 290 -23.95 -2.44 -10.47
C ILE A 290 -24.85 -1.20 -10.54
N VAL A 291 -24.39 -0.16 -11.21
CA VAL A 291 -25.13 1.08 -11.46
C VAL A 291 -25.19 1.36 -12.95
N PHE A 292 -26.28 2.00 -13.41
CA PHE A 292 -26.39 2.42 -14.79
C PHE A 292 -25.87 3.84 -14.94
N GLU A 293 -24.76 3.97 -15.65
CA GLU A 293 -24.04 5.24 -15.83
C GLU A 293 -23.71 5.45 -17.32
N ASN A 294 -24.07 6.61 -17.86
CA ASN A 294 -23.81 6.98 -19.27
C ASN A 294 -24.25 5.91 -20.31
N GLY A 295 -25.40 5.26 -20.08
CA GLY A 295 -25.94 4.26 -21.00
C GLY A 295 -25.38 2.84 -20.83
N HIS A 296 -24.52 2.60 -19.84
CA HIS A 296 -23.86 1.31 -19.58
C HIS A 296 -23.95 0.90 -18.12
N ASN A 297 -23.94 -0.40 -17.87
CA ASN A 297 -23.75 -0.94 -16.53
C ASN A 297 -22.30 -0.76 -16.10
N LYS A 298 -22.08 -0.17 -14.92
CA LYS A 298 -20.78 0.05 -14.31
C LYS A 298 -20.77 -0.53 -12.90
N LYS A 299 -19.59 -0.84 -12.39
CA LYS A 299 -19.35 -1.21 -10.99
C LYS A 299 -19.03 0.05 -10.19
N LEU A 300 -19.79 0.32 -9.12
CA LEU A 300 -19.56 1.45 -8.24
C LEU A 300 -18.38 1.15 -7.31
N TYR A 301 -17.33 1.94 -7.39
CA TYR A 301 -16.15 1.85 -6.56
C TYR A 301 -15.96 3.12 -5.75
N ALA A 302 -15.97 3.02 -4.42
CA ALA A 302 -15.92 4.18 -3.53
C ALA A 302 -14.84 4.00 -2.44
N GLY A 303 -14.06 5.06 -2.23
CA GLY A 303 -13.09 5.14 -1.13
C GLY A 303 -13.80 5.09 0.22
N MET A 304 -13.16 4.46 1.23
CA MET A 304 -13.73 4.33 2.57
C MET A 304 -13.97 5.69 3.25
N ALA A 305 -13.15 6.70 2.95
CA ALA A 305 -13.30 8.09 3.42
C ALA A 305 -14.12 8.97 2.46
N SER A 306 -14.85 8.40 1.50
CA SER A 306 -15.76 9.14 0.63
C SER A 306 -17.07 9.52 1.35
N GLU A 307 -17.68 10.63 0.97
CA GLU A 307 -19.01 11.00 1.46
C GLU A 307 -20.03 9.88 1.25
N TYR A 308 -19.97 9.19 0.10
CA TYR A 308 -20.85 8.07 -0.21
C TYR A 308 -20.80 6.96 0.86
N VAL A 309 -19.59 6.49 1.22
CA VAL A 309 -19.42 5.44 2.23
C VAL A 309 -19.74 5.98 3.62
N GLN A 310 -19.30 7.20 3.97
CA GLN A 310 -19.52 7.78 5.28
C GLN A 310 -21.00 8.04 5.54
N ASN A 311 -21.77 8.48 4.53
CA ASN A 311 -23.22 8.65 4.65
C ASN A 311 -23.94 7.30 4.90
N LYS A 312 -23.57 6.24 4.18
CA LYS A 312 -24.15 4.91 4.39
C LYS A 312 -23.79 4.30 5.74
N TRP A 313 -22.57 4.57 6.24
CA TRP A 313 -22.03 3.93 7.44
C TRP A 313 -22.30 4.71 8.73
N LYS A 314 -22.01 6.01 8.74
CA LYS A 314 -22.00 6.87 9.93
C LYS A 314 -23.01 8.05 9.86
N GLY A 315 -23.81 8.11 8.81
CA GLY A 315 -24.75 9.21 8.58
C GLY A 315 -24.08 10.50 8.10
N GLY A 316 -22.84 10.44 7.67
CA GLY A 316 -22.10 11.56 7.07
C GLY A 316 -20.68 11.74 7.63
N LEU A 317 -20.01 12.75 7.12
CA LEU A 317 -18.70 13.17 7.61
C LEU A 317 -18.84 13.91 8.95
N LYS A 318 -17.85 13.76 9.82
CA LYS A 318 -17.81 14.56 11.07
C LYS A 318 -17.64 16.05 10.73
N PRO A 319 -18.32 16.97 11.43
CA PRO A 319 -18.11 18.41 11.25
C PRO A 319 -16.62 18.77 11.37
N GLY A 320 -16.15 19.64 10.47
CA GLY A 320 -14.75 20.07 10.44
C GLY A 320 -13.78 19.11 9.76
N THR A 321 -14.27 18.01 9.16
CA THR A 321 -13.47 17.11 8.33
C THR A 321 -13.85 17.22 6.85
N CYS A 322 -12.95 16.81 5.95
CA CYS A 322 -13.21 16.73 4.52
C CYS A 322 -13.16 15.27 4.05
N ALA A 323 -13.80 14.98 2.91
CA ALA A 323 -13.71 13.67 2.28
C ALA A 323 -12.31 13.47 1.68
N GLU A 324 -11.65 12.38 2.06
CA GLU A 324 -10.38 11.96 1.48
C GLU A 324 -10.54 10.76 0.53
N GLY A 325 -11.76 10.45 0.14
CA GLY A 325 -12.11 9.43 -0.83
C GLY A 325 -13.16 9.92 -1.81
N GLY A 326 -13.09 9.44 -3.05
CA GLY A 326 -14.04 9.72 -4.12
C GLY A 326 -14.81 8.47 -4.53
N VAL A 327 -15.76 8.67 -5.46
CA VAL A 327 -16.52 7.62 -6.14
C VAL A 327 -16.00 7.51 -7.58
N ARG A 328 -15.89 6.29 -8.09
CA ARG A 328 -15.53 5.97 -9.46
C ARG A 328 -16.48 4.92 -10.01
N PHE A 329 -16.71 4.96 -11.31
CA PHE A 329 -17.51 3.97 -12.04
C PHE A 329 -16.57 3.16 -12.93
N LEU A 330 -16.48 1.87 -12.65
CA LEU A 330 -15.57 0.96 -13.35
C LEU A 330 -16.36 0.13 -14.37
N ASP A 331 -15.74 -0.18 -15.49
CA ASP A 331 -16.22 -1.23 -16.36
C ASP A 331 -16.16 -2.58 -15.65
N GLU A 332 -17.09 -3.47 -15.92
CA GLU A 332 -17.01 -4.83 -15.44
C GLU A 332 -15.78 -5.52 -16.05
N GLY A 333 -14.95 -6.06 -15.16
CA GLY A 333 -13.73 -6.77 -15.52
C GLY A 333 -13.91 -8.27 -15.65
N PRO A 334 -12.79 -9.03 -15.69
CA PRO A 334 -12.83 -10.48 -15.74
C PRO A 334 -13.34 -11.07 -14.42
N SER A 335 -13.77 -12.35 -14.45
CA SER A 335 -14.03 -13.09 -13.22
C SER A 335 -12.79 -13.18 -12.34
N LEU A 336 -12.98 -13.38 -11.02
CA LEU A 336 -11.89 -13.48 -10.06
C LEU A 336 -10.79 -14.47 -10.49
N LEU A 337 -11.18 -15.66 -10.95
CA LEU A 337 -10.20 -16.68 -11.36
C LEU A 337 -9.37 -16.22 -12.56
N LYS A 338 -9.99 -15.63 -13.57
CA LYS A 338 -9.28 -15.08 -14.74
C LYS A 338 -8.36 -13.92 -14.35
N LEU A 339 -8.78 -13.06 -13.42
CA LEU A 339 -7.95 -11.98 -12.90
C LEU A 339 -6.70 -12.55 -12.20
N ILE A 340 -6.88 -13.51 -11.30
CA ILE A 340 -5.76 -14.15 -10.58
C ILE A 340 -4.80 -14.85 -11.56
N GLU A 341 -5.31 -15.60 -12.54
CA GLU A 341 -4.50 -16.22 -13.58
C GLU A 341 -3.67 -15.19 -14.35
N HIS A 342 -4.30 -14.07 -14.74
CA HIS A 342 -3.63 -13.02 -15.50
C HIS A 342 -2.52 -12.34 -14.70
N TYR A 343 -2.79 -11.94 -13.45
CA TYR A 343 -1.81 -11.29 -12.58
C TYR A 343 -0.67 -12.26 -12.18
N SER A 344 -1.01 -13.52 -11.89
CA SER A 344 -0.02 -14.55 -11.60
C SER A 344 0.88 -14.84 -12.81
N GLY A 345 0.29 -14.90 -13.99
CA GLY A 345 1.04 -15.09 -15.25
C GLY A 345 1.99 -13.92 -15.53
N ALA A 346 1.55 -12.69 -15.27
CA ALA A 346 2.39 -11.50 -15.43
C ALA A 346 3.58 -11.50 -14.45
N LEU A 347 3.35 -11.82 -13.17
CA LEU A 347 4.43 -11.94 -12.18
C LEU A 347 5.45 -13.01 -12.60
N LYS A 348 4.98 -14.20 -12.99
CA LYS A 348 5.85 -15.27 -13.51
C LYS A 348 6.67 -14.83 -14.72
N SER A 349 6.06 -14.04 -15.62
CA SER A 349 6.77 -13.47 -16.77
C SER A 349 7.85 -12.47 -16.35
N GLY A 350 7.55 -11.55 -15.44
CA GLY A 350 8.52 -10.57 -14.93
C GLY A 350 9.71 -11.24 -14.23
N ILE A 351 9.44 -12.29 -13.43
CA ILE A 351 10.47 -13.08 -12.76
C ILE A 351 11.38 -13.77 -13.80
N THR A 352 10.82 -14.42 -14.81
CA THR A 352 11.63 -15.10 -15.83
C THR A 352 12.40 -14.13 -16.72
N TYR A 353 11.80 -13.00 -17.12
CA TYR A 353 12.47 -11.99 -17.95
C TYR A 353 13.63 -11.30 -17.25
N SER A 354 13.58 -11.21 -15.92
CA SER A 354 14.68 -10.69 -15.11
C SER A 354 15.73 -11.74 -14.70
N GLY A 355 15.63 -12.97 -15.26
CA GLY A 355 16.61 -14.05 -15.01
C GLY A 355 16.48 -14.70 -13.63
N ASN A 356 15.26 -14.78 -13.09
CA ASN A 356 14.99 -15.34 -11.76
C ASN A 356 13.98 -16.49 -11.85
N LYS A 357 13.77 -17.22 -10.74
CA LYS A 357 12.89 -18.41 -10.68
C LYS A 357 11.86 -18.39 -9.55
N ASP A 358 11.99 -17.46 -8.62
CA ASP A 358 11.09 -17.26 -7.46
C ASP A 358 11.11 -15.81 -6.99
N ILE A 359 10.20 -15.45 -6.09
CA ILE A 359 10.09 -14.08 -5.55
C ILE A 359 11.37 -13.67 -4.82
N SER A 360 11.98 -14.54 -4.03
CA SER A 360 13.17 -14.20 -3.25
C SER A 360 14.35 -13.82 -4.14
N THR A 361 14.66 -14.65 -5.13
CA THR A 361 15.73 -14.36 -6.10
C THR A 361 15.39 -13.13 -6.95
N PHE A 362 14.13 -12.95 -7.33
CA PHE A 362 13.65 -11.79 -8.06
C PHE A 362 13.91 -10.49 -7.28
N GLN A 363 13.45 -10.39 -6.04
CA GLN A 363 13.66 -9.21 -5.20
C GLN A 363 15.14 -8.90 -4.96
N ASN A 364 15.99 -9.93 -4.87
CA ASN A 364 17.42 -9.73 -4.61
C ASN A 364 18.22 -9.30 -5.85
N ASN A 365 17.84 -9.77 -7.04
CA ASN A 365 18.65 -9.66 -8.25
C ASN A 365 18.05 -8.74 -9.32
N VAL A 366 16.80 -8.26 -9.15
CA VAL A 366 16.17 -7.38 -10.12
C VAL A 366 16.92 -6.05 -10.24
N GLU A 367 17.04 -5.57 -11.46
CA GLU A 367 17.51 -4.23 -11.79
C GLU A 367 16.36 -3.44 -12.42
N PHE A 368 16.32 -2.15 -12.14
CA PHE A 368 15.30 -1.25 -12.66
C PHE A 368 15.90 -0.27 -13.66
N VAL A 369 15.07 0.14 -14.62
CA VAL A 369 15.35 1.23 -15.55
C VAL A 369 14.38 2.35 -15.25
N ASN A 370 14.91 3.56 -15.05
CA ASN A 370 14.11 4.77 -14.98
C ASN A 370 13.68 5.16 -16.39
N LEU A 371 12.39 5.36 -16.60
CA LEU A 371 11.77 5.72 -17.88
C LEU A 371 11.55 7.23 -18.04
N LYS A 372 11.84 8.03 -17.00
CA LYS A 372 11.77 9.51 -17.03
C LYS A 372 13.12 10.16 -17.12
#